data_2ec7279d3468f6ce263fa2c43ea62477
#
_entry.id   2ec7279d3468f6ce263fa2c43ea62477
#
_cell.length_a   1.000
_cell.length_b   1.000
_cell.length_c   1.000
_cell.angle_alpha   90.00
_cell.angle_beta   90.00
_cell.angle_gamma   90.00
#
_symmetry.space_group_name_H-M   'P 1'
#
loop_
_entity.id
_entity.type
_entity.pdbx_description
1 polymer ?
#
loop_
_entity_poly.entity_id
_entity_poly.type
_entity_poly.pdbx_seq_one_letter_code
_entity_poly.pdbx_strand_id
1 'polypeptide(L)'
;MIEETTHGKRHDGNASNSSMRLIRVVDDDAGLREALAFVLEGEGYVIRAYESAEDFLAEDDLRVPGALILDVKMTGMTGLKLQETLRLRGATLPIIFLSAHGTIEMAVDVMQKGAVTFLSKPVGTDKLLEALDRALAAAPVFGEEKVPLQRGRSPVSLTAREREVVRLVAAGLTNRAIAERLGLAKRTVEFFRAGAMRKLDCRNAEALLERAAALGILDAD
;
A
#
# COMPACT_ATOMS: atom_id res chain seq x y z
N MET A 1 -2.87 -18.19 56.20
CA MET A 1 -4.03 -18.31 55.30
C MET A 1 -4.16 -16.98 54.61
N ILE A 2 -3.48 -16.85 53.49
CA ILE A 2 -3.48 -15.63 52.67
C ILE A 2 -3.64 -16.11 51.23
N GLU A 3 -4.80 -15.84 50.63
CA GLU A 3 -5.11 -16.15 49.23
C GLU A 3 -4.49 -15.09 48.33
N GLU A 4 -3.57 -15.52 47.46
CA GLU A 4 -3.07 -14.75 46.33
C GLU A 4 -4.09 -14.81 45.20
N THR A 5 -4.74 -13.68 44.95
CA THR A 5 -5.59 -13.51 43.77
C THR A 5 -4.76 -12.97 42.61
N THR A 6 -4.28 -13.88 41.78
CA THR A 6 -3.60 -13.55 40.54
C THR A 6 -4.63 -13.03 39.52
N HIS A 7 -4.65 -11.71 39.30
CA HIS A 7 -5.45 -11.06 38.25
C HIS A 7 -4.72 -11.16 36.91
N GLY A 8 -4.96 -12.25 36.20
CA GLY A 8 -4.57 -12.38 34.81
C GLY A 8 -5.34 -11.38 33.94
N LYS A 9 -4.71 -10.29 33.57
CA LYS A 9 -5.21 -9.43 32.47
C LYS A 9 -5.18 -10.22 31.19
N ARG A 10 -6.32 -10.74 30.78
CA ARG A 10 -6.56 -11.18 29.40
C ARG A 10 -6.55 -9.93 28.54
N HIS A 11 -5.54 -9.79 27.72
CA HIS A 11 -5.58 -8.92 26.56
C HIS A 11 -6.57 -9.58 25.60
N ASP A 12 -7.82 -9.20 25.70
CA ASP A 12 -8.80 -9.51 24.67
C ASP A 12 -8.39 -8.73 23.42
N GLY A 13 -7.77 -9.48 22.51
CA GLY A 13 -7.37 -8.97 21.21
C GLY A 13 -8.59 -8.45 20.47
N ASN A 14 -8.61 -7.16 20.26
CA ASN A 14 -9.51 -6.52 19.31
C ASN A 14 -9.19 -7.04 17.90
N ALA A 15 -9.79 -8.17 17.53
CA ALA A 15 -9.80 -8.70 16.17
C ALA A 15 -10.83 -7.92 15.34
N SER A 16 -10.60 -6.63 15.17
CA SER A 16 -11.47 -5.76 14.38
C SER A 16 -10.66 -5.12 13.27
N ASN A 17 -10.92 -5.60 12.05
CA ASN A 17 -10.63 -4.92 10.79
C ASN A 17 -9.13 -4.74 10.45
N SER A 18 -8.44 -5.85 10.17
CA SER A 18 -7.14 -5.84 9.49
C SER A 18 -7.30 -5.41 8.03
N SER A 19 -7.68 -4.16 7.79
CA SER A 19 -7.49 -3.58 6.46
C SER A 19 -5.98 -3.59 6.19
N MET A 20 -5.56 -4.35 5.17
CA MET A 20 -4.15 -4.44 4.78
C MET A 20 -3.60 -3.03 4.55
N ARG A 21 -2.60 -2.65 5.35
CA ARG A 21 -1.98 -1.33 5.30
C ARG A 21 -0.90 -1.35 4.22
N LEU A 22 -1.24 -0.92 3.01
CA LEU A 22 -0.29 -0.82 1.91
C LEU A 22 0.60 0.41 2.09
N ILE A 23 1.91 0.18 2.11
CA ILE A 23 2.92 1.24 2.09
C ILE A 23 3.67 1.17 0.77
N ARG A 24 3.72 2.29 0.09
CA ARG A 24 4.51 2.48 -1.11
C ARG A 24 5.82 3.15 -0.73
N VAL A 25 6.91 2.68 -1.29
CA VAL A 25 8.24 3.25 -1.09
C VAL A 25 8.77 3.66 -2.46
N VAL A 26 9.05 4.94 -2.65
CA VAL A 26 9.63 5.48 -3.87
C VAL A 26 10.95 6.16 -3.52
N ASP A 27 12.05 5.54 -3.94
CA ASP A 27 13.42 5.94 -3.60
C ASP A 27 14.36 5.30 -4.64
N ASP A 28 15.40 5.97 -5.12
CA ASP A 28 16.34 5.39 -6.09
C ASP A 28 17.43 4.54 -5.43
N ASP A 29 17.58 4.61 -4.10
CA ASP A 29 18.50 3.75 -3.33
C ASP A 29 17.89 2.35 -3.09
N ALA A 30 18.37 1.35 -3.82
CA ALA A 30 17.91 -0.04 -3.70
C ALA A 30 18.11 -0.60 -2.28
N GLY A 31 19.24 -0.31 -1.64
CA GLY A 31 19.55 -0.80 -0.29
C GLY A 31 18.55 -0.24 0.74
N LEU A 32 18.18 1.02 0.60
CA LEU A 32 17.18 1.62 1.48
C LEU A 32 15.79 1.02 1.22
N ARG A 33 15.39 0.83 -0.03
CA ARG A 33 14.11 0.19 -0.37
C ARG A 33 14.00 -1.21 0.25
N GLU A 34 15.04 -2.02 0.14
CA GLU A 34 15.11 -3.37 0.73
C GLU A 34 15.03 -3.32 2.26
N ALA A 35 15.81 -2.42 2.89
CA ALA A 35 15.80 -2.28 4.34
C ALA A 35 14.42 -1.83 4.88
N LEU A 36 13.78 -0.86 4.23
CA LEU A 36 12.43 -0.41 4.59
C LEU A 36 11.40 -1.53 4.38
N ALA A 37 11.47 -2.25 3.27
CA ALA A 37 10.58 -3.38 3.02
C ALA A 37 10.72 -4.44 4.11
N PHE A 38 11.94 -4.85 4.44
CA PHE A 38 12.21 -5.84 5.48
C PHE A 38 11.64 -5.45 6.84
N VAL A 39 11.90 -4.21 7.29
CA VAL A 39 11.42 -3.71 8.58
C VAL A 39 9.90 -3.61 8.61
N LEU A 40 9.30 -3.02 7.58
CA LEU A 40 7.86 -2.76 7.57
C LEU A 40 7.02 -4.03 7.32
N GLU A 41 7.53 -4.98 6.54
CA GLU A 41 6.89 -6.31 6.41
C GLU A 41 6.91 -7.07 7.74
N GLY A 42 8.00 -6.94 8.53
CA GLY A 42 8.09 -7.47 9.89
C GLY A 42 7.00 -6.90 10.81
N GLU A 43 6.62 -5.64 10.64
CA GLU A 43 5.54 -4.96 11.36
C GLU A 43 4.14 -5.23 10.75
N GLY A 44 4.07 -6.05 9.72
CA GLY A 44 2.82 -6.51 9.12
C GLY A 44 2.23 -5.58 8.06
N TYR A 45 3.00 -4.66 7.51
CA TYR A 45 2.61 -3.87 6.34
C TYR A 45 2.80 -4.67 5.05
N VAL A 46 2.07 -4.29 4.01
CA VAL A 46 2.29 -4.75 2.64
C VAL A 46 3.09 -3.67 1.92
N ILE A 47 4.23 -4.03 1.34
CA ILE A 47 5.13 -3.06 0.72
C ILE A 47 5.07 -3.19 -0.79
N ARG A 48 5.06 -2.03 -1.47
CA ARG A 48 5.37 -1.87 -2.89
C ARG A 48 6.51 -0.88 -3.01
N ALA A 49 7.60 -1.30 -3.62
CA ALA A 49 8.79 -0.49 -3.80
C ALA A 49 8.96 -0.14 -5.28
N TYR A 50 9.32 1.12 -5.55
CA TYR A 50 9.55 1.67 -6.88
C TYR A 50 10.89 2.39 -6.88
N GLU A 51 11.66 2.24 -7.93
CA GLU A 51 12.98 2.88 -8.04
C GLU A 51 12.90 4.33 -8.53
N SER A 52 11.78 4.70 -9.16
CA SER A 52 11.55 6.05 -9.66
C SER A 52 10.11 6.52 -9.45
N ALA A 53 9.92 7.82 -9.53
CA ALA A 53 8.60 8.43 -9.53
C ALA A 53 7.79 8.06 -10.79
N GLU A 54 8.49 7.86 -11.90
CA GLU A 54 7.92 7.46 -13.19
C GLU A 54 7.33 6.06 -13.11
N ASP A 55 8.05 5.08 -12.54
CA ASP A 55 7.58 3.71 -12.36
C ASP A 55 6.38 3.68 -11.42
N PHE A 56 6.44 4.43 -10.31
CA PHE A 56 5.32 4.56 -9.41
C PHE A 56 4.06 5.10 -10.13
N LEU A 57 4.20 6.16 -10.95
CA LEU A 57 3.08 6.75 -11.70
C LEU A 57 2.52 5.85 -12.79
N ALA A 58 3.35 4.96 -13.35
CA ALA A 58 2.98 4.02 -14.40
C ALA A 58 2.33 2.74 -13.85
N GLU A 59 2.78 2.26 -12.69
CA GLU A 59 2.45 0.93 -12.21
C GLU A 59 1.48 0.90 -11.03
N ASP A 60 1.44 1.98 -10.20
CA ASP A 60 0.61 1.96 -8.99
C ASP A 60 -0.85 2.34 -9.27
N ASP A 61 -1.75 1.73 -8.51
CA ASP A 61 -3.16 2.11 -8.48
C ASP A 61 -3.40 3.05 -7.29
N LEU A 62 -3.44 4.34 -7.56
CA LEU A 62 -3.63 5.40 -6.56
C LEU A 62 -4.99 5.33 -5.84
N ARG A 63 -5.93 4.51 -6.32
CA ARG A 63 -7.23 4.28 -5.67
C ARG A 63 -7.14 3.30 -4.51
N VAL A 64 -6.05 2.53 -4.43
CA VAL A 64 -5.83 1.60 -3.31
C VAL A 64 -5.36 2.40 -2.10
N PRO A 65 -6.08 2.36 -0.96
CA PRO A 65 -5.69 3.07 0.26
C PRO A 65 -4.32 2.65 0.77
N GLY A 66 -3.65 3.54 1.47
CA GLY A 66 -2.33 3.29 2.05
C GLY A 66 -1.58 4.59 2.29
N ALA A 67 -0.26 4.51 2.44
CA ALA A 67 0.62 5.66 2.56
C ALA A 67 1.79 5.56 1.58
N LEU A 68 2.44 6.69 1.30
CA LEU A 68 3.61 6.81 0.44
C LEU A 68 4.79 7.32 1.27
N ILE A 69 5.87 6.54 1.29
CA ILE A 69 7.20 6.98 1.71
C ILE A 69 7.94 7.42 0.44
N LEU A 70 8.41 8.64 0.41
CA LEU A 70 8.93 9.28 -0.79
C LEU A 70 10.26 9.97 -0.54
N ASP A 71 11.30 9.60 -1.29
CA ASP A 71 12.52 10.37 -1.28
C ASP A 71 12.36 11.72 -1.98
N VAL A 72 13.04 12.73 -1.46
CA VAL A 72 13.01 14.08 -2.03
C VAL A 72 13.81 14.17 -3.32
N LYS A 73 15.01 13.55 -3.32
CA LYS A 73 15.97 13.65 -4.42
C LYS A 73 16.15 12.28 -5.07
N MET A 74 15.61 12.12 -6.24
CA MET A 74 15.76 10.92 -7.07
C MET A 74 16.24 11.32 -8.47
N THR A 75 16.83 10.39 -9.17
CA THR A 75 17.14 10.53 -10.59
C THR A 75 15.85 10.66 -11.38
N GLY A 76 15.80 11.55 -12.37
CA GLY A 76 14.57 11.83 -13.13
C GLY A 76 13.61 12.78 -12.38
N MET A 77 12.40 12.35 -12.13
CA MET A 77 11.40 13.14 -11.42
C MET A 77 11.70 13.15 -9.91
N THR A 78 11.83 14.34 -9.33
CA THR A 78 12.01 14.50 -7.90
C THR A 78 10.74 14.18 -7.11
N GLY A 79 10.89 13.81 -5.82
CA GLY A 79 9.74 13.58 -4.94
C GLY A 79 8.83 14.81 -4.79
N LEU A 80 9.40 16.01 -4.81
CA LEU A 80 8.62 17.26 -4.79
C LEU A 80 7.72 17.38 -6.02
N LYS A 81 8.24 17.01 -7.19
CA LYS A 81 7.47 17.03 -8.45
C LYS A 81 6.41 15.94 -8.47
N LEU A 82 6.73 14.77 -7.91
CA LEU A 82 5.76 13.69 -7.75
C LEU A 82 4.61 14.11 -6.82
N GLN A 83 4.88 14.74 -5.68
CA GLN A 83 3.84 15.27 -4.78
C GLN A 83 2.91 16.24 -5.51
N GLU A 84 3.47 17.18 -6.28
CA GLU A 84 2.69 18.12 -7.09
C GLU A 84 1.82 17.40 -8.12
N THR A 85 2.38 16.41 -8.80
CA THR A 85 1.67 15.60 -9.81
C THR A 85 0.51 14.83 -9.18
N LEU A 86 0.72 14.21 -8.02
CA LEU A 86 -0.32 13.50 -7.28
C LEU A 86 -1.45 14.44 -6.86
N ARG A 87 -1.11 15.64 -6.35
CA ARG A 87 -2.09 16.67 -5.99
C ARG A 87 -2.93 17.11 -7.20
N LEU A 88 -2.31 17.34 -8.35
CA LEU A 88 -3.01 17.71 -9.59
C LEU A 88 -3.91 16.58 -10.11
N ARG A 89 -3.58 15.32 -9.86
CA ARG A 89 -4.42 14.15 -10.17
C ARG A 89 -5.52 13.91 -9.14
N GLY A 90 -5.62 14.74 -8.08
CA GLY A 90 -6.62 14.56 -7.02
C GLY A 90 -6.35 13.34 -6.13
N ALA A 91 -5.13 12.82 -6.12
CA ALA A 91 -4.77 11.71 -5.23
C ALA A 91 -4.74 12.19 -3.77
N THR A 92 -5.38 11.42 -2.89
CA THR A 92 -5.48 11.69 -1.44
C THR A 92 -4.51 10.85 -0.63
N LEU A 93 -3.48 10.30 -1.28
CA LEU A 93 -2.49 9.42 -0.65
C LEU A 93 -1.64 10.22 0.35
N PRO A 94 -1.63 9.88 1.64
CA PRO A 94 -0.77 10.55 2.61
C PRO A 94 0.70 10.28 2.33
N ILE A 95 1.51 11.34 2.30
CA ILE A 95 2.92 11.30 1.92
C ILE A 95 3.80 11.59 3.13
N ILE A 96 4.78 10.71 3.35
CA ILE A 96 5.89 10.87 4.30
C ILE A 96 7.15 11.06 3.47
N PHE A 97 7.80 12.22 3.59
CA PHE A 97 9.08 12.43 2.94
C PHE A 97 10.23 11.87 3.75
N LEU A 98 11.18 11.18 3.08
CA LEU A 98 12.50 10.84 3.60
C LEU A 98 13.56 11.61 2.81
N SER A 99 14.56 12.20 3.47
CA SER A 99 15.64 12.88 2.77
C SER A 99 16.95 12.80 3.52
N ALA A 100 18.05 12.54 2.79
CA ALA A 100 19.40 12.65 3.31
C ALA A 100 19.90 14.11 3.38
N HIS A 101 19.29 15.00 2.58
CA HIS A 101 19.75 16.39 2.39
C HIS A 101 18.57 17.37 2.43
N GLY A 102 17.68 17.22 3.43
CA GLY A 102 16.54 18.12 3.58
C GLY A 102 16.97 19.43 4.24
N THR A 103 16.58 20.57 3.64
CA THR A 103 16.64 21.87 4.32
C THR A 103 15.33 22.16 5.05
N ILE A 104 15.36 23.12 5.96
CA ILE A 104 14.15 23.58 6.67
C ILE A 104 13.12 24.11 5.66
N GLU A 105 13.58 24.83 4.64
CA GLU A 105 12.71 25.38 3.60
C GLU A 105 12.01 24.26 2.81
N MET A 106 12.72 23.19 2.45
CA MET A 106 12.11 22.03 1.80
C MET A 106 11.07 21.36 2.67
N ALA A 107 11.37 21.16 3.95
CA ALA A 107 10.43 20.56 4.89
C ALA A 107 9.16 21.43 5.02
N VAL A 108 9.30 22.74 5.13
CA VAL A 108 8.17 23.67 5.19
C VAL A 108 7.36 23.62 3.89
N ASP A 109 7.99 23.62 2.72
CA ASP A 109 7.33 23.58 1.42
C ASP A 109 6.47 22.31 1.25
N VAL A 110 7.03 21.13 1.53
CA VAL A 110 6.27 19.87 1.41
C VAL A 110 5.12 19.78 2.40
N MET A 111 5.32 20.30 3.62
CA MET A 111 4.27 20.33 4.63
C MET A 111 3.12 21.26 4.25
N GLN A 112 3.42 22.43 3.69
CA GLN A 112 2.41 23.36 3.16
C GLN A 112 1.63 22.77 1.98
N LYS A 113 2.26 21.86 1.23
CA LYS A 113 1.65 21.11 0.12
C LYS A 113 0.91 19.84 0.56
N GLY A 114 0.76 19.63 1.88
CA GLY A 114 -0.06 18.55 2.43
C GLY A 114 0.67 17.25 2.71
N ALA A 115 2.00 17.23 2.79
CA ALA A 115 2.71 16.08 3.33
C ALA A 115 2.36 15.85 4.81
N VAL A 116 2.33 14.60 5.25
CA VAL A 116 2.05 14.24 6.65
C VAL A 116 3.23 14.60 7.55
N THR A 117 4.44 14.32 7.08
CA THR A 117 5.67 14.66 7.79
C THR A 117 6.88 14.60 6.87
N PHE A 118 7.99 15.16 7.36
CA PHE A 118 9.31 15.11 6.75
C PHE A 118 10.30 14.52 7.74
N LEU A 119 11.03 13.48 7.34
CA LEU A 119 12.01 12.77 8.16
C LEU A 119 13.38 12.81 7.49
N SER A 120 14.42 12.99 8.30
CA SER A 120 15.80 12.94 7.81
C SER A 120 16.32 11.51 7.81
N LYS A 121 17.05 11.11 6.75
CA LYS A 121 17.82 9.88 6.69
C LYS A 121 19.14 10.05 7.48
N PRO A 122 19.60 9.06 8.28
CA PRO A 122 18.91 7.82 8.59
C PRO A 122 17.74 8.01 9.57
N VAL A 123 16.65 7.30 9.34
CA VAL A 123 15.47 7.34 10.20
C VAL A 123 15.43 6.12 11.11
N GLY A 124 15.17 6.33 12.39
CA GLY A 124 14.93 5.24 13.34
C GLY A 124 13.54 4.61 13.11
N THR A 125 13.47 3.30 13.31
CA THR A 125 12.24 2.51 13.10
C THR A 125 11.05 3.08 13.85
N ASP A 126 11.20 3.44 15.13
CA ASP A 126 10.11 3.98 15.95
C ASP A 126 9.51 5.26 15.36
N LYS A 127 10.37 6.19 14.90
CA LYS A 127 9.93 7.44 14.27
C LYS A 127 9.22 7.21 12.94
N LEU A 128 9.67 6.22 12.19
CA LEU A 128 9.04 5.85 10.93
C LEU A 128 7.67 5.24 11.16
N LEU A 129 7.55 4.32 12.12
CA LEU A 129 6.28 3.68 12.49
C LEU A 129 5.27 4.71 13.03
N GLU A 130 5.70 5.62 13.90
CA GLU A 130 4.84 6.72 14.38
C GLU A 130 4.35 7.62 13.23
N ALA A 131 5.21 7.91 12.25
CA ALA A 131 4.84 8.68 11.07
C ALA A 131 3.81 7.92 10.19
N LEU A 132 4.00 6.62 10.02
CA LEU A 132 3.07 5.76 9.28
C LEU A 132 1.71 5.64 9.98
N ASP A 133 1.69 5.51 11.30
CA ASP A 133 0.43 5.48 12.04
C ASP A 133 -0.35 6.78 11.87
N ARG A 134 0.32 7.93 11.93
CA ARG A 134 -0.29 9.25 11.66
C ARG A 134 -0.79 9.36 10.22
N ALA A 135 0.00 8.89 9.25
CA ALA A 135 -0.37 8.92 7.85
C ALA A 135 -1.60 8.05 7.56
N LEU A 136 -1.61 6.84 8.09
CA LEU A 136 -2.72 5.90 7.89
C LEU A 136 -3.99 6.31 8.64
N ALA A 137 -3.86 7.00 9.79
CA ALA A 137 -5.00 7.58 10.49
C ALA A 137 -5.60 8.78 9.76
N ALA A 138 -4.79 9.54 9.01
CA ALA A 138 -5.22 10.67 8.19
C ALA A 138 -5.75 10.24 6.82
N ALA A 139 -5.47 9.00 6.39
CA ALA A 139 -5.97 8.46 5.13
C ALA A 139 -7.51 8.40 5.16
N PRO A 140 -8.20 8.85 4.10
CA PRO A 140 -9.65 8.71 4.03
C PRO A 140 -10.03 7.25 4.21
N VAL A 141 -10.88 6.98 5.19
CA VAL A 141 -11.48 5.65 5.37
C VAL A 141 -12.41 5.45 4.19
N PHE A 142 -12.02 4.63 3.22
CA PHE A 142 -12.88 4.24 2.12
C PHE A 142 -14.01 3.35 2.66
N GLY A 143 -15.12 3.96 3.04
CA GLY A 143 -16.29 3.26 3.57
C GLY A 143 -17.48 4.14 3.83
N GLU A 144 -17.35 5.46 3.95
CA GLU A 144 -18.47 6.38 4.14
C GLU A 144 -18.39 7.55 3.16
N GLU A 145 -19.30 7.52 2.23
CA GLU A 145 -19.72 8.46 1.20
C GLU A 145 -19.33 9.95 1.32
N LYS A 146 -18.70 10.52 0.29
CA LYS A 146 -19.35 11.45 -0.65
C LYS A 146 -18.35 11.99 -1.66
N VAL A 147 -18.14 11.28 -2.76
CA VAL A 147 -17.71 11.90 -4.00
C VAL A 147 -18.81 11.66 -5.03
N PRO A 148 -19.34 12.69 -5.71
CA PRO A 148 -20.27 12.48 -6.81
C PRO A 148 -19.55 11.72 -7.91
N LEU A 149 -19.85 10.44 -8.03
CA LEU A 149 -19.44 9.62 -9.15
C LEU A 149 -19.98 10.24 -10.44
N GLN A 150 -19.13 10.93 -11.17
CA GLN A 150 -19.35 11.05 -12.61
C GLN A 150 -19.26 9.62 -13.17
N ARG A 151 -20.43 9.11 -13.52
CA ARG A 151 -20.62 7.80 -14.16
C ARG A 151 -20.02 7.84 -15.55
N GLY A 152 -18.72 7.57 -15.65
CA GLY A 152 -18.07 7.10 -16.85
C GLY A 152 -17.57 5.69 -16.54
N ARG A 153 -18.20 4.67 -17.13
CA ARG A 153 -17.76 3.28 -17.07
C ARG A 153 -16.40 3.17 -17.73
N SER A 154 -15.32 3.36 -16.97
CA SER A 154 -14.03 2.78 -17.38
C SER A 154 -14.10 1.27 -17.19
N PRO A 155 -13.62 0.47 -18.13
CA PRO A 155 -13.61 -0.99 -17.98
C PRO A 155 -12.85 -1.34 -16.71
N VAL A 156 -13.42 -2.22 -15.90
CA VAL A 156 -12.80 -2.73 -14.67
C VAL A 156 -11.49 -3.39 -15.06
N SER A 157 -10.36 -2.74 -14.80
CA SER A 157 -9.06 -3.29 -15.15
C SER A 157 -8.31 -3.74 -13.89
N LEU A 158 -7.97 -5.02 -13.85
CA LEU A 158 -7.02 -5.56 -12.87
C LEU A 158 -5.60 -5.11 -13.26
N THR A 159 -4.75 -4.84 -12.27
CA THR A 159 -3.31 -4.67 -12.49
C THR A 159 -2.70 -5.98 -13.01
N ALA A 160 -1.51 -5.92 -13.60
CA ALA A 160 -0.81 -7.12 -14.08
C ALA A 160 -0.66 -8.17 -12.97
N ARG A 161 -0.29 -7.75 -11.75
CA ARG A 161 -0.13 -8.64 -10.59
C ARG A 161 -1.45 -9.21 -10.08
N GLU A 162 -2.51 -8.42 -10.06
CA GLU A 162 -3.84 -8.93 -9.69
C GLU A 162 -4.33 -9.97 -10.70
N ARG A 163 -4.12 -9.74 -12.01
CA ARG A 163 -4.44 -10.73 -13.05
C ARG A 163 -3.64 -12.02 -12.88
N GLU A 164 -2.34 -11.91 -12.64
CA GLU A 164 -1.45 -13.05 -12.43
C GLU A 164 -1.91 -13.89 -11.22
N VAL A 165 -2.19 -13.23 -10.09
CA VAL A 165 -2.72 -13.92 -8.90
C VAL A 165 -4.07 -14.57 -9.18
N VAL A 166 -5.00 -13.88 -9.86
CA VAL A 166 -6.33 -14.44 -10.22
C VAL A 166 -6.19 -15.66 -11.12
N ARG A 167 -5.29 -15.64 -12.11
CA ARG A 167 -5.01 -16.82 -12.97
C ARG A 167 -4.49 -18.02 -12.18
N LEU A 168 -3.59 -17.78 -11.24
CA LEU A 168 -3.05 -18.85 -10.39
C LEU A 168 -4.09 -19.37 -9.40
N VAL A 169 -4.99 -18.53 -8.92
CA VAL A 169 -6.17 -18.96 -8.14
C VAL A 169 -7.10 -19.81 -9.01
N ALA A 170 -7.33 -19.44 -10.27
CA ALA A 170 -8.12 -20.20 -11.22
C ALA A 170 -7.49 -21.57 -11.55
N ALA A 171 -6.16 -21.63 -11.55
CA ALA A 171 -5.42 -22.88 -11.68
C ALA A 171 -5.44 -23.76 -10.41
N GLY A 172 -6.21 -23.36 -9.38
CA GLY A 172 -6.40 -24.14 -8.15
C GLY A 172 -5.27 -24.00 -7.12
N LEU A 173 -4.33 -23.05 -7.29
CA LEU A 173 -3.23 -22.87 -6.36
C LEU A 173 -3.70 -22.19 -5.07
N THR A 174 -3.14 -22.67 -3.94
CA THR A 174 -3.32 -22.00 -2.65
C THR A 174 -2.51 -20.70 -2.58
N ASN A 175 -2.88 -19.76 -1.71
CA ASN A 175 -2.12 -18.52 -1.51
C ASN A 175 -0.64 -18.78 -1.17
N ARG A 176 -0.33 -19.88 -0.48
CA ARG A 176 1.04 -20.30 -0.18
C ARG A 176 1.80 -20.72 -1.44
N ALA A 177 1.19 -21.58 -2.26
CA ALA A 177 1.80 -22.04 -3.51
C ALA A 177 2.00 -20.88 -4.51
N ILE A 178 1.07 -19.92 -4.54
CA ILE A 178 1.19 -18.71 -5.34
C ILE A 178 2.34 -17.85 -4.84
N ALA A 179 2.47 -17.67 -3.52
CA ALA A 179 3.55 -16.92 -2.90
C ALA A 179 4.92 -17.52 -3.25
N GLU A 180 5.08 -18.83 -3.11
CA GLU A 180 6.30 -19.56 -3.47
C GLU A 180 6.62 -19.40 -4.97
N ARG A 181 5.60 -19.51 -5.85
CA ARG A 181 5.78 -19.42 -7.31
C ARG A 181 6.17 -18.01 -7.78
N LEU A 182 5.64 -16.98 -7.14
CA LEU A 182 5.87 -15.58 -7.52
C LEU A 182 7.02 -14.90 -6.75
N GLY A 183 7.66 -15.61 -5.81
CA GLY A 183 8.68 -15.03 -4.93
C GLY A 183 8.13 -13.96 -3.99
N LEU A 184 6.87 -14.11 -3.55
CA LEU A 184 6.17 -13.14 -2.72
C LEU A 184 5.89 -13.71 -1.33
N ALA A 185 5.67 -12.84 -0.35
CA ALA A 185 5.09 -13.26 0.92
C ALA A 185 3.62 -13.69 0.72
N LYS A 186 3.15 -14.70 1.49
CA LYS A 186 1.75 -15.16 1.44
C LYS A 186 0.75 -14.01 1.60
N ARG A 187 1.05 -13.09 2.51
CA ARG A 187 0.23 -11.89 2.79
C ARG A 187 0.12 -10.95 1.58
N THR A 188 1.17 -10.85 0.78
CA THR A 188 1.16 -10.07 -0.46
C THR A 188 0.22 -10.68 -1.50
N VAL A 189 0.19 -12.01 -1.60
CA VAL A 189 -0.76 -12.72 -2.47
C VAL A 189 -2.21 -12.49 -2.00
N GLU A 190 -2.46 -12.57 -0.70
CA GLU A 190 -3.77 -12.28 -0.10
C GLU A 190 -4.23 -10.86 -0.41
N PHE A 191 -3.30 -9.90 -0.39
CA PHE A 191 -3.58 -8.52 -0.78
C PHE A 191 -4.00 -8.37 -2.25
N PHE A 192 -3.25 -8.94 -3.19
CA PHE A 192 -3.61 -8.88 -4.61
C PHE A 192 -4.94 -9.57 -4.89
N ARG A 193 -5.19 -10.71 -4.23
CA ARG A 193 -6.47 -11.41 -4.32
C ARG A 193 -7.63 -10.57 -3.80
N ALA A 194 -7.48 -9.95 -2.62
CA ALA A 194 -8.49 -9.06 -2.05
C ALA A 194 -8.70 -7.81 -2.93
N GLY A 195 -7.64 -7.25 -3.51
CA GLY A 195 -7.70 -6.16 -4.48
C GLY A 195 -8.52 -6.52 -5.72
N ALA A 196 -8.25 -7.68 -6.31
CA ALA A 196 -9.00 -8.20 -7.45
C ALA A 196 -10.47 -8.42 -7.10
N MET A 197 -10.76 -9.05 -5.96
CA MET A 197 -12.14 -9.29 -5.49
C MET A 197 -12.92 -7.99 -5.34
N ARG A 198 -12.32 -6.96 -4.76
CA ARG A 198 -12.95 -5.65 -4.61
C ARG A 198 -13.21 -4.97 -5.95
N LYS A 199 -12.23 -5.00 -6.88
CA LYS A 199 -12.38 -4.40 -8.22
C LYS A 199 -13.43 -5.10 -9.07
N LEU A 200 -13.57 -6.41 -8.90
CA LEU A 200 -14.55 -7.24 -9.62
C LEU A 200 -15.89 -7.34 -8.88
N ASP A 201 -16.03 -6.69 -7.72
CA ASP A 201 -17.22 -6.74 -6.85
C ASP A 201 -17.62 -8.18 -6.48
N CYS A 202 -16.61 -8.96 -6.04
CA CYS A 202 -16.78 -10.36 -5.67
C CYS A 202 -16.61 -10.56 -4.16
N ARG A 203 -17.49 -11.38 -3.56
CA ARG A 203 -17.48 -11.65 -2.11
C ARG A 203 -16.75 -12.93 -1.71
N ASN A 204 -16.51 -13.82 -2.67
CA ASN A 204 -15.82 -15.10 -2.47
C ASN A 204 -14.97 -15.48 -3.69
N ALA A 205 -14.21 -16.57 -3.57
CA ALA A 205 -13.32 -17.04 -4.63
C ALA A 205 -14.06 -17.52 -5.87
N GLU A 206 -15.20 -18.15 -5.70
CA GLU A 206 -16.03 -18.68 -6.79
C GLU A 206 -16.56 -17.54 -7.68
N ALA A 207 -17.17 -16.52 -7.06
CA ALA A 207 -17.59 -15.31 -7.77
C ALA A 207 -16.42 -14.58 -8.46
N LEU A 208 -15.23 -14.61 -7.86
CA LEU A 208 -14.02 -14.03 -8.45
C LEU A 208 -13.67 -14.73 -9.76
N LEU A 209 -13.70 -16.07 -9.78
CA LEU A 209 -13.36 -16.87 -10.95
C LEU A 209 -14.40 -16.73 -12.06
N GLU A 210 -15.69 -16.78 -11.74
CA GLU A 210 -16.78 -16.53 -12.68
C GLU A 210 -16.65 -15.15 -13.35
N ARG A 211 -16.40 -14.13 -12.55
CA ARG A 211 -16.28 -12.76 -13.03
C ARG A 211 -15.02 -12.56 -13.87
N ALA A 212 -13.90 -13.18 -13.47
CA ALA A 212 -12.66 -13.14 -14.23
C ALA A 212 -12.78 -13.85 -15.59
N ALA A 213 -13.47 -15.00 -15.64
CA ALA A 213 -13.78 -15.70 -16.87
C ALA A 213 -14.69 -14.86 -17.79
N ALA A 214 -15.76 -14.29 -17.26
CA ALA A 214 -16.68 -13.42 -18.01
C ALA A 214 -16.03 -12.17 -18.62
N LEU A 215 -14.90 -11.72 -18.06
CA LEU A 215 -14.12 -10.59 -18.54
C LEU A 215 -12.92 -10.99 -19.41
N GLY A 216 -12.75 -12.28 -19.73
CA GLY A 216 -11.63 -12.77 -20.52
C GLY A 216 -10.25 -12.64 -19.84
N ILE A 217 -10.24 -12.48 -18.51
CA ILE A 217 -8.99 -12.28 -17.75
C ILE A 217 -8.19 -13.58 -17.67
N LEU A 218 -8.86 -14.71 -17.78
CA LEU A 218 -8.27 -16.05 -17.67
C LEU A 218 -7.67 -16.53 -18.99
N ASP A 219 -8.12 -16.00 -20.14
CA ASP A 219 -7.81 -16.50 -21.49
C ASP A 219 -6.67 -15.76 -22.19
N ALA A 220 -6.13 -14.71 -21.59
CA ALA A 220 -5.02 -13.95 -22.19
C ALA A 220 -3.66 -14.54 -21.77
N ASP A 221 -2.95 -15.14 -22.72
CA ASP A 221 -1.53 -15.45 -22.65
C ASP A 221 -0.66 -14.18 -22.58
#